data_65f136e427bb09de0e345abd3fd0c612
#
_entry.id   65f136e427bb09de0e345abd3fd0c612
#
_cell.length_a   1.000
_cell.length_b   1.000
_cell.length_c   1.000
_cell.angle_alpha   90.00
_cell.angle_beta   90.00
_cell.angle_gamma   90.00
#
_symmetry.space_group_name_H-M   'P 1'
#
loop_
_entity.id
_entity.type
_entity.pdbx_description
1 polymer ?
#
loop_
_entity_poly.entity_id
_entity_poly.type
_entity_poly.pdbx_seq_one_letter_code
_entity_poly.pdbx_strand_id
1 'polypeptide(L)'
;MRIFKLVLISFFLITSANSNSIYNLIKIPNLEIYELKTPNKLRYFYAAKPFRLGVQKNIVCNNSDQKTYDKKYQIISNNLNRYSKEFLKKINLKYIVMCENLSISGINTAGIPDHVMKTLIIDLKFNEKYFERVIHHELFHIINDGFKKLFNEDEWKKFK
;
A
#
# COMPACT_ATOMS: atom_id res chain seq x y z
N MET A 1 -22.08 56.70 23.76
CA MET A 1 -22.13 55.28 24.00
C MET A 1 -21.93 54.57 22.67
N ARG A 2 -20.71 54.15 22.34
CA ARG A 2 -20.36 53.49 21.07
C ARG A 2 -20.22 52.00 21.33
N ILE A 3 -21.10 51.24 20.74
CA ILE A 3 -21.09 49.75 20.82
C ILE A 3 -20.09 49.26 19.80
N PHE A 4 -18.95 48.73 20.28
CA PHE A 4 -17.96 48.03 19.47
C PHE A 4 -18.52 46.64 19.16
N LYS A 5 -18.92 46.40 17.91
CA LYS A 5 -19.20 45.04 17.41
C LYS A 5 -17.88 44.35 17.16
N LEU A 6 -17.52 43.42 18.03
CA LEU A 6 -16.44 42.44 17.81
C LEU A 6 -16.93 41.46 16.74
N VAL A 7 -16.42 41.59 15.54
CA VAL A 7 -16.57 40.56 14.50
C VAL A 7 -15.52 39.50 14.77
N LEU A 8 -15.96 38.38 15.35
CA LEU A 8 -15.16 37.19 15.49
C LEU A 8 -15.05 36.57 14.11
N ILE A 9 -13.95 36.82 13.40
CA ILE A 9 -13.60 36.10 12.20
C ILE A 9 -13.06 34.75 12.66
N SER A 10 -13.94 33.76 12.69
CA SER A 10 -13.54 32.35 12.82
C SER A 10 -12.79 31.93 11.54
N PHE A 11 -11.47 32.00 11.60
CA PHE A 11 -10.61 31.36 10.63
C PHE A 11 -10.84 29.85 10.76
N PHE A 12 -11.76 29.31 9.97
CA PHE A 12 -11.77 27.89 9.67
C PHE A 12 -10.51 27.59 8.88
N LEU A 13 -9.46 27.19 9.59
CA LEU A 13 -8.35 26.45 9.00
C LEU A 13 -8.94 25.19 8.43
N ILE A 14 -9.27 25.21 7.14
CA ILE A 14 -9.43 24.03 6.34
C ILE A 14 -8.04 23.41 6.28
N THR A 15 -7.68 22.69 7.33
CA THR A 15 -6.58 21.74 7.24
C THR A 15 -7.02 20.71 6.20
N SER A 16 -6.54 20.89 4.97
CA SER A 16 -6.62 19.87 3.95
C SER A 16 -6.16 18.58 4.62
N ALA A 17 -7.09 17.64 4.75
CA ALA A 17 -6.83 16.29 5.25
C ALA A 17 -6.01 15.53 4.22
N ASN A 18 -4.80 15.98 3.95
CA ASN A 18 -3.69 15.14 3.57
C ASN A 18 -3.31 14.37 4.84
N SER A 19 -4.26 13.55 5.32
CA SER A 19 -3.97 12.61 6.39
C SER A 19 -2.80 11.77 5.88
N ASN A 20 -1.67 11.97 6.50
CA ASN A 20 -0.44 11.26 6.17
C ASN A 20 -0.79 9.79 6.08
N SER A 21 -0.77 9.22 4.86
CA SER A 21 -1.07 7.80 4.65
C SER A 21 -0.13 6.91 5.49
N ILE A 22 1.07 7.42 5.81
CA ILE A 22 1.98 6.79 6.77
C ILE A 22 1.38 6.71 8.18
N TYR A 23 0.64 7.72 8.60
CA TYR A 23 0.01 7.74 9.92
C TYR A 23 -1.08 6.68 10.04
N ASN A 24 -1.79 6.40 8.95
CA ASN A 24 -2.76 5.31 8.91
C ASN A 24 -2.10 3.93 8.91
N LEU A 25 -0.95 3.79 8.27
CA LEU A 25 -0.15 2.56 8.29
C LEU A 25 0.43 2.27 9.68
N ILE A 26 0.94 3.29 10.37
CA ILE A 26 1.43 3.16 11.76
C ILE A 26 0.29 2.76 12.71
N LYS A 27 -0.96 3.07 12.38
CA LYS A 27 -2.13 2.63 13.14
C LYS A 27 -2.53 1.18 12.90
N ILE A 28 -1.99 0.53 11.86
CA ILE A 28 -2.14 -0.92 11.73
C ILE A 28 -1.35 -1.55 12.87
N PRO A 29 -2.01 -2.22 13.81
CA PRO A 29 -1.31 -2.81 14.93
C PRO A 29 -0.28 -3.81 14.42
N ASN A 30 0.87 -3.85 15.09
CA ASN A 30 1.93 -4.83 14.84
C ASN A 30 2.71 -4.68 13.52
N LEU A 31 2.61 -3.54 12.83
CA LEU A 31 3.56 -3.21 11.76
C LEU A 31 4.79 -2.49 12.32
N GLU A 32 5.95 -2.92 11.84
CA GLU A 32 7.22 -2.26 12.10
C GLU A 32 7.89 -1.81 10.80
N ILE A 33 8.77 -0.84 10.93
CA ILE A 33 9.52 -0.27 9.81
C ILE A 33 10.63 -1.24 9.42
N TYR A 34 10.70 -1.62 8.14
CA TYR A 34 11.82 -2.35 7.59
C TYR A 34 12.84 -1.41 6.92
N GLU A 35 12.39 -0.59 5.98
CA GLU A 35 13.25 0.37 5.27
C GLU A 35 12.43 1.60 4.83
N LEU A 36 12.94 2.80 5.16
CA LEU A 36 12.28 4.07 4.81
C LEU A 36 12.96 4.83 3.68
N LYS A 37 14.26 4.56 3.46
CA LYS A 37 15.09 5.33 2.52
C LYS A 37 15.49 4.47 1.33
N THR A 38 14.61 4.38 0.34
CA THR A 38 14.88 3.65 -0.90
C THR A 38 15.07 4.60 -2.08
N PRO A 39 15.79 4.19 -3.15
CA PRO A 39 16.01 5.03 -4.34
C PRO A 39 14.71 5.51 -4.98
N ASN A 40 13.71 4.66 -5.07
CA ASN A 40 12.41 4.94 -5.68
C ASN A 40 11.38 5.53 -4.70
N LYS A 41 11.79 5.85 -3.45
CA LYS A 41 10.95 6.45 -2.39
C LYS A 41 9.82 5.56 -1.87
N LEU A 42 9.79 4.27 -2.20
CA LEU A 42 8.94 3.31 -1.50
C LEU A 42 9.44 3.11 -0.07
N ARG A 43 8.51 2.84 0.82
CA ARG A 43 8.78 2.58 2.22
C ARG A 43 8.25 1.20 2.58
N TYR A 44 9.09 0.41 3.22
CA TYR A 44 8.81 -0.98 3.52
C TYR A 44 8.52 -1.18 4.99
N PHE A 45 7.49 -1.96 5.24
CA PHE A 45 7.04 -2.38 6.56
C PHE A 45 6.90 -3.89 6.60
N TYR A 46 6.95 -4.46 7.77
CA TYR A 46 6.71 -5.88 7.97
C TYR A 46 5.78 -6.12 9.16
N ALA A 47 5.12 -7.27 9.16
CA ALA A 47 4.31 -7.72 10.28
C ALA A 47 5.21 -8.26 11.40
N ALA A 48 5.38 -7.52 12.50
CA ALA A 48 6.11 -8.01 13.67
C ALA A 48 5.30 -9.06 14.45
N LYS A 49 3.96 -8.97 14.35
CA LYS A 49 2.99 -9.95 14.88
C LYS A 49 1.81 -10.04 13.92
N PRO A 50 0.98 -11.09 13.99
CA PRO A 50 -0.23 -11.19 13.19
C PRO A 50 -1.12 -9.96 13.33
N PHE A 51 -1.70 -9.51 12.24
CA PHE A 51 -2.66 -8.41 12.22
C PHE A 51 -3.91 -8.73 11.42
N ARG A 52 -4.96 -7.95 11.69
CA ARG A 52 -6.24 -8.03 10.97
C ARG A 52 -6.68 -6.65 10.55
N LEU A 53 -7.14 -6.53 9.31
CA LEU A 53 -7.58 -5.29 8.68
C LEU A 53 -8.93 -5.47 8.00
N GLY A 54 -9.42 -4.36 7.42
CA GLY A 54 -10.64 -4.33 6.62
C GLY A 54 -11.92 -4.29 7.44
N VAL A 55 -13.02 -4.23 6.71
CA VAL A 55 -14.36 -4.28 7.30
C VAL A 55 -14.52 -5.64 7.98
N GLN A 56 -14.98 -5.65 9.24
CA GLN A 56 -15.12 -6.86 10.06
C GLN A 56 -13.79 -7.64 10.26
N LYS A 57 -12.64 -6.98 10.08
CA LYS A 57 -11.31 -7.61 10.24
C LYS A 57 -11.12 -8.86 9.34
N ASN A 58 -11.65 -8.81 8.15
CA ASN A 58 -11.65 -9.91 7.19
C ASN A 58 -10.33 -10.12 6.44
N ILE A 59 -9.42 -9.16 6.50
CA ILE A 59 -8.05 -9.30 5.99
C ILE A 59 -7.16 -9.76 7.15
N VAL A 60 -6.50 -10.88 6.97
CA VAL A 60 -5.61 -11.48 7.96
C VAL A 60 -4.23 -11.65 7.34
N CYS A 61 -3.19 -11.31 8.10
CA CYS A 61 -1.81 -11.58 7.72
C CYS A 61 -0.96 -11.92 8.95
N ASN A 62 -0.07 -12.86 8.80
CA ASN A 62 0.81 -13.34 9.86
C ASN A 62 2.20 -12.71 9.73
N ASN A 63 2.96 -12.75 10.82
CA ASN A 63 4.38 -12.43 10.81
C ASN A 63 5.20 -13.58 10.24
N SER A 64 6.43 -13.27 9.85
CA SER A 64 7.46 -14.21 9.43
C SER A 64 8.69 -14.10 10.33
N ASP A 65 9.70 -14.91 10.04
CA ASP A 65 11.03 -14.77 10.63
C ASP A 65 11.88 -13.72 9.89
N GLN A 66 12.89 -13.17 10.58
CA GLN A 66 13.74 -12.12 10.04
C GLN A 66 14.47 -12.54 8.74
N LYS A 67 14.96 -13.78 8.68
CA LYS A 67 15.67 -14.31 7.51
C LYS A 67 14.78 -14.34 6.26
N THR A 68 13.52 -14.69 6.44
CA THR A 68 12.51 -14.66 5.36
C THR A 68 12.24 -13.22 4.93
N TYR A 69 12.07 -12.27 5.86
CA TYR A 69 11.91 -10.86 5.51
C TYR A 69 13.11 -10.34 4.71
N ASP A 70 14.34 -10.60 5.15
CA ASP A 70 15.56 -10.12 4.48
C ASP A 70 15.67 -10.68 3.05
N LYS A 71 15.47 -11.99 2.89
CA LYS A 71 15.49 -12.65 1.57
C LYS A 71 14.42 -12.07 0.63
N LYS A 72 13.19 -11.98 1.11
CA LYS A 72 12.05 -11.55 0.29
C LYS A 72 12.08 -10.04 0.01
N TYR A 73 12.53 -9.22 0.97
CA TYR A 73 12.77 -7.81 0.75
C TYR A 73 13.72 -7.56 -0.42
N GLN A 74 14.84 -8.29 -0.51
CA GLN A 74 15.78 -8.14 -1.61
C GLN A 74 15.11 -8.41 -2.97
N ILE A 75 14.29 -9.44 -3.06
CA ILE A 75 13.56 -9.76 -4.29
C ILE A 75 12.55 -8.65 -4.61
N ILE A 76 11.74 -8.23 -3.64
CA ILE A 76 10.71 -7.20 -3.84
C ILE A 76 11.35 -5.89 -4.23
N SER A 77 12.35 -5.42 -3.49
CA SER A 77 13.01 -4.15 -3.73
C SER A 77 13.73 -4.11 -5.08
N ASN A 78 14.43 -5.19 -5.47
CA ASN A 78 15.09 -5.28 -6.77
C ASN A 78 14.08 -5.21 -7.93
N ASN A 79 12.91 -5.85 -7.81
CA ASN A 79 11.88 -5.79 -8.82
C ASN A 79 11.20 -4.40 -8.87
N LEU A 80 10.88 -3.82 -7.72
CA LEU A 80 10.23 -2.52 -7.66
C LEU A 80 11.16 -1.33 -7.97
N ASN A 81 12.48 -1.48 -7.78
CA ASN A 81 13.47 -0.47 -8.17
C ASN A 81 13.63 -0.31 -9.70
N ARG A 82 13.06 -1.22 -10.50
CA ARG A 82 12.96 -1.06 -11.97
C ARG A 82 11.98 0.06 -12.36
N TYR A 83 11.13 0.50 -11.45
CA TYR A 83 10.16 1.57 -11.68
C TYR A 83 10.69 2.89 -11.11
N SER A 84 10.62 3.96 -11.91
CA SER A 84 11.06 5.28 -11.44
C SER A 84 10.16 5.81 -10.31
N LYS A 85 10.71 6.67 -9.49
CA LYS A 85 9.95 7.31 -8.39
C LYS A 85 8.78 8.15 -8.92
N GLU A 86 8.94 8.75 -10.10
CA GLU A 86 7.91 9.54 -10.78
C GLU A 86 6.74 8.65 -11.20
N PHE A 87 7.04 7.47 -11.75
CA PHE A 87 6.02 6.49 -12.11
C PHE A 87 5.26 5.99 -10.87
N LEU A 88 5.98 5.56 -9.84
CA LEU A 88 5.36 5.08 -8.59
C LEU A 88 4.50 6.15 -7.91
N LYS A 89 4.95 7.43 -7.96
CA LYS A 89 4.16 8.57 -7.50
C LYS A 89 2.89 8.74 -8.33
N LYS A 90 2.98 8.56 -9.66
CA LYS A 90 1.85 8.73 -10.58
C LYS A 90 0.76 7.68 -10.34
N ILE A 91 1.13 6.43 -10.08
CA ILE A 91 0.19 5.37 -9.68
C ILE A 91 -0.17 5.41 -8.19
N ASN A 92 0.35 6.40 -7.46
CA ASN A 92 0.06 6.63 -6.05
C ASN A 92 0.49 5.50 -5.10
N LEU A 93 1.49 4.70 -5.46
CA LEU A 93 2.07 3.70 -4.57
C LEU A 93 3.16 4.33 -3.69
N LYS A 94 3.11 4.09 -2.37
CA LYS A 94 4.06 4.64 -1.40
C LYS A 94 4.62 3.60 -0.43
N TYR A 95 3.84 2.58 -0.10
CA TYR A 95 4.14 1.65 0.97
C TYR A 95 4.04 0.22 0.51
N ILE A 96 4.97 -0.59 0.97
CA ILE A 96 4.95 -2.05 0.83
C ILE A 96 4.87 -2.64 2.23
N VAL A 97 3.92 -3.55 2.44
CA VAL A 97 3.78 -4.32 3.68
C VAL A 97 4.05 -5.77 3.39
N MET A 98 5.00 -6.34 4.10
CA MET A 98 5.44 -7.72 3.98
C MET A 98 4.86 -8.55 5.13
N CYS A 99 4.21 -9.67 4.80
CA CYS A 99 3.66 -10.59 5.78
C CYS A 99 3.47 -11.99 5.18
N GLU A 100 3.00 -12.96 5.93
CA GLU A 100 2.77 -14.33 5.46
C GLU A 100 1.31 -14.75 5.62
N ASN A 101 0.89 -15.72 4.80
CA ASN A 101 -0.45 -16.29 4.86
C ASN A 101 -1.55 -15.21 4.78
N LEU A 102 -1.39 -14.30 3.82
CA LEU A 102 -2.33 -13.24 3.56
C LEU A 102 -3.64 -13.81 3.04
N SER A 103 -4.75 -13.44 3.66
CA SER A 103 -6.07 -13.90 3.25
C SER A 103 -7.13 -12.80 3.39
N ILE A 104 -8.15 -12.89 2.54
CA ILE A 104 -9.37 -12.06 2.60
C ILE A 104 -10.55 -12.99 2.79
N SER A 105 -11.28 -12.82 3.88
CA SER A 105 -12.45 -13.68 4.21
C SER A 105 -12.14 -15.19 4.17
N GLY A 106 -10.92 -15.55 4.60
CA GLY A 106 -10.44 -16.94 4.59
C GLY A 106 -9.90 -17.45 3.25
N ILE A 107 -9.92 -16.64 2.19
CA ILE A 107 -9.35 -17.00 0.88
C ILE A 107 -7.93 -16.44 0.79
N ASN A 108 -6.94 -17.31 0.57
CA ASN A 108 -5.54 -16.91 0.42
C ASN A 108 -5.36 -16.06 -0.84
N THR A 109 -4.56 -15.01 -0.74
CA THR A 109 -4.24 -14.10 -1.84
C THR A 109 -2.75 -13.76 -1.86
N ALA A 110 -2.23 -13.50 -3.04
CA ALA A 110 -0.83 -13.15 -3.24
C ALA A 110 -0.49 -11.74 -2.75
N GLY A 111 -1.44 -10.83 -2.87
CA GLY A 111 -1.30 -9.46 -2.42
C GLY A 111 -2.64 -8.74 -2.33
N ILE A 112 -2.61 -7.57 -1.74
CA ILE A 112 -3.77 -6.68 -1.64
C ILE A 112 -3.31 -5.27 -1.98
N PRO A 113 -3.73 -4.72 -3.12
CA PRO A 113 -3.56 -3.31 -3.43
C PRO A 113 -4.58 -2.48 -2.62
N ASP A 114 -4.08 -1.59 -1.77
CA ASP A 114 -4.91 -0.65 -1.02
C ASP A 114 -4.67 0.78 -1.52
N HIS A 115 -5.59 1.26 -2.35
CA HIS A 115 -5.50 2.58 -2.99
C HIS A 115 -5.69 3.72 -1.97
N VAL A 116 -6.48 3.50 -0.92
CA VAL A 116 -6.73 4.49 0.14
C VAL A 116 -5.47 4.70 0.97
N MET A 117 -4.84 3.60 1.40
CA MET A 117 -3.59 3.64 2.14
C MET A 117 -2.35 3.79 1.26
N LYS A 118 -2.49 3.77 -0.08
CA LYS A 118 -1.38 3.86 -1.03
C LYS A 118 -0.36 2.74 -0.83
N THR A 119 -0.85 1.55 -0.55
CA THR A 119 -0.09 0.42 -0.03
C THR A 119 -0.30 -0.81 -0.88
N LEU A 120 0.73 -1.60 -1.03
CA LEU A 120 0.68 -2.97 -1.50
C LEU A 120 1.08 -3.90 -0.36
N ILE A 121 0.16 -4.75 0.07
CA ILE A 121 0.44 -5.84 1.03
C ILE A 121 0.80 -7.07 0.21
N ILE A 122 1.92 -7.73 0.52
CA ILE A 122 2.44 -8.88 -0.22
C ILE A 122 2.58 -10.07 0.72
N ASP A 123 2.02 -11.21 0.30
CA ASP A 123 2.24 -12.50 0.95
C ASP A 123 3.60 -13.07 0.53
N LEU A 124 4.51 -13.24 1.46
CA LEU A 124 5.87 -13.71 1.22
C LEU A 124 5.95 -15.21 0.86
N LYS A 125 4.91 -15.98 1.17
CA LYS A 125 4.84 -17.44 0.91
C LYS A 125 3.95 -17.83 -0.24
N PHE A 126 3.08 -16.93 -0.70
CA PHE A 126 2.18 -17.24 -1.80
C PHE A 126 2.99 -17.55 -3.07
N ASN A 127 2.85 -18.76 -3.58
CA ASN A 127 3.46 -19.21 -4.83
C ASN A 127 4.95 -18.88 -4.96
N GLU A 128 5.78 -19.47 -4.13
CA GLU A 128 7.22 -19.15 -4.03
C GLU A 128 7.97 -19.28 -5.37
N LYS A 129 7.58 -20.25 -6.22
CA LYS A 129 8.18 -20.47 -7.55
C LYS A 129 8.00 -19.27 -8.48
N TYR A 130 6.90 -18.55 -8.37
CA TYR A 130 6.57 -17.42 -9.24
C TYR A 130 6.51 -16.07 -8.48
N PHE A 131 7.19 -16.00 -7.36
CA PHE A 131 7.09 -14.83 -6.46
C PHE A 131 7.38 -13.49 -7.16
N GLU A 132 8.37 -13.43 -8.04
CA GLU A 132 8.66 -12.21 -8.81
C GLU A 132 7.49 -11.83 -9.73
N ARG A 133 6.86 -12.80 -10.38
CA ARG A 133 5.67 -12.53 -11.21
C ARG A 133 4.50 -12.02 -10.38
N VAL A 134 4.35 -12.54 -9.17
CA VAL A 134 3.33 -12.08 -8.22
C VAL A 134 3.51 -10.59 -7.92
N ILE A 135 4.74 -10.14 -7.64
CA ILE A 135 5.02 -8.72 -7.38
C ILE A 135 4.52 -7.83 -8.53
N HIS A 136 4.84 -8.19 -9.76
CA HIS A 136 4.41 -7.42 -10.94
C HIS A 136 2.90 -7.54 -11.20
N HIS A 137 2.30 -8.71 -10.92
CA HIS A 137 0.86 -8.91 -11.03
C HIS A 137 0.09 -8.00 -10.08
N GLU A 138 0.48 -7.96 -8.82
CA GLU A 138 -0.16 -7.11 -7.81
C GLU A 138 0.08 -5.62 -8.10
N LEU A 139 1.28 -5.28 -8.58
CA LEU A 139 1.56 -3.91 -9.04
C LEU A 139 0.66 -3.52 -10.22
N PHE A 140 0.36 -4.46 -11.12
CA PHE A 140 -0.52 -4.20 -12.26
C PHE A 140 -1.93 -3.78 -11.82
N HIS A 141 -2.47 -4.36 -10.76
CA HIS A 141 -3.75 -3.91 -10.22
C HIS A 141 -3.71 -2.44 -9.79
N ILE A 142 -2.61 -1.99 -9.17
CA ILE A 142 -2.42 -0.59 -8.79
C ILE A 142 -2.29 0.30 -10.04
N ILE A 143 -1.54 -0.14 -11.05
CA ILE A 143 -1.39 0.57 -12.32
C ILE A 143 -2.74 0.74 -13.00
N ASN A 144 -3.50 -0.35 -13.11
CA ASN A 144 -4.81 -0.35 -13.76
C ASN A 144 -5.78 0.63 -13.09
N ASP A 145 -5.80 0.68 -11.77
CA ASP A 145 -6.63 1.64 -11.04
C ASP A 145 -6.11 3.08 -11.19
N GLY A 146 -4.81 3.29 -11.07
CA GLY A 146 -4.18 4.60 -11.22
C GLY A 146 -4.36 5.23 -12.60
N PHE A 147 -4.52 4.41 -13.63
CA PHE A 147 -4.72 4.84 -15.03
C PHE A 147 -6.10 4.49 -15.59
N LYS A 148 -7.06 4.11 -14.75
CA LYS A 148 -8.39 3.68 -15.17
C LYS A 148 -9.08 4.62 -16.18
N LYS A 149 -8.85 5.93 -16.07
CA LYS A 149 -9.39 6.92 -17.01
C LYS A 149 -8.72 6.90 -18.41
N LEU A 150 -7.56 6.27 -18.53
CA LEU A 150 -6.79 6.17 -19.78
C LEU A 150 -7.02 4.84 -20.49
N PHE A 151 -7.57 3.84 -19.81
CA PHE A 151 -7.91 2.56 -20.39
C PHE A 151 -9.35 2.57 -20.87
N ASN A 152 -9.53 2.38 -22.16
CA ASN A 152 -10.84 2.11 -22.74
C ASN A 152 -11.13 0.61 -22.62
N GLU A 153 -11.89 0.21 -21.60
CA GLU A 153 -12.23 -1.20 -21.37
C GLU A 153 -12.97 -1.84 -22.55
N ASP A 154 -13.75 -1.06 -23.30
CA ASP A 154 -14.52 -1.56 -24.44
C ASP A 154 -13.60 -1.83 -25.65
N GLU A 155 -12.52 -1.08 -25.80
CA GLU A 155 -11.48 -1.41 -26.78
C GLU A 155 -10.69 -2.66 -26.38
N TRP A 156 -10.32 -2.81 -25.09
CA TRP A 156 -9.65 -4.00 -24.60
C TRP A 156 -10.44 -5.29 -24.83
N LYS A 157 -11.77 -5.25 -24.67
CA LYS A 157 -12.64 -6.41 -24.89
C LYS A 157 -12.66 -6.88 -26.34
N LYS A 158 -12.30 -6.03 -27.31
CA LYS A 158 -12.22 -6.38 -28.73
C LYS A 158 -10.99 -7.24 -29.10
N PHE A 159 -10.00 -7.33 -28.20
CA PHE A 159 -8.76 -8.08 -28.41
C PHE A 159 -8.71 -9.42 -27.65
N LYS A 160 -9.84 -9.88 -27.12
CA LYS A 160 -9.95 -11.18 -26.45
C LYS A 160 -10.50 -12.25 -27.37
#